data_15650289f1da4b77d08542f0fc067e3c
#
_entry.id   15650289f1da4b77d08542f0fc067e3c
#
_cell.length_a   1.000
_cell.length_b   1.000
_cell.length_c   1.000
_cell.angle_alpha   90.00
_cell.angle_beta   90.00
_cell.angle_gamma   90.00
#
_symmetry.space_group_name_H-M   'P 1'
#
loop_
_entity.id
_entity.type
_entity.pdbx_description
1 polymer ?
#
loop_
_entity_poly.entity_id
_entity_poly.type
_entity_poly.pdbx_seq_one_letter_code
_entity_poly.pdbx_strand_id
1 'polypeptide(L)'
;SADGTVIQGPAVPRTATGPRLDHYFLGSEGTLGVITSVTLRIWPLPEKRIKAAYTFHDLNAALESIRQFMRTGARPAVVRLYDAQETGNHFPELGDKRAGLILLFEGHEKLVDAEAALVDQIVITAGGARESKDHVDRWLEKRFDVGVASLLFQKEAVLDTIEVSTNWRNAYSTYLAMQKRMLAVPGTLLSSGHYSHVYP
;
A
#
# COMPACT_ATOMS: atom_id res chain seq x y z
N SER A 1 -14.51 -27.05 -1.26
CA SER A 1 -15.67 -26.63 -2.07
C SER A 1 -16.99 -26.89 -1.34
N ALA A 2 -18.10 -26.43 -1.87
CA ALA A 2 -19.42 -26.55 -1.27
C ALA A 2 -19.91 -28.01 -1.11
N ASP A 3 -19.41 -28.92 -1.92
CA ASP A 3 -19.72 -30.37 -1.87
C ASP A 3 -18.82 -31.16 -0.88
N GLY A 4 -17.98 -30.46 -0.13
CA GLY A 4 -17.02 -31.07 0.81
C GLY A 4 -15.72 -31.56 0.17
N THR A 5 -15.53 -31.38 -1.14
CA THR A 5 -14.27 -31.78 -1.79
C THR A 5 -13.12 -30.91 -1.27
N VAL A 6 -12.03 -31.55 -0.84
CA VAL A 6 -10.81 -30.88 -0.41
C VAL A 6 -9.88 -30.70 -1.62
N ILE A 7 -9.56 -29.46 -1.95
CA ILE A 7 -8.60 -29.10 -2.98
C ILE A 7 -7.31 -28.66 -2.29
N GLN A 8 -6.23 -29.40 -2.50
CA GLN A 8 -4.94 -29.12 -1.89
C GLN A 8 -3.90 -28.80 -2.96
N GLY A 9 -3.31 -27.63 -2.85
CA GLY A 9 -2.15 -27.23 -3.65
C GLY A 9 -0.85 -27.84 -3.10
N PRO A 10 0.21 -27.96 -3.93
CA PRO A 10 1.51 -28.41 -3.47
C PRO A 10 2.15 -27.39 -2.51
N ALA A 11 2.66 -27.85 -1.37
CA ALA A 11 3.37 -27.03 -0.39
C ALA A 11 4.85 -26.82 -0.83
N VAL A 12 5.04 -26.14 -1.96
CA VAL A 12 6.36 -25.82 -2.52
C VAL A 12 6.50 -24.33 -2.77
N PRO A 13 7.72 -23.76 -2.76
CA PRO A 13 7.91 -22.32 -2.94
C PRO A 13 7.39 -21.79 -4.28
N ARG A 14 7.48 -22.61 -5.32
CA ARG A 14 6.98 -22.29 -6.66
C ARG A 14 6.83 -23.57 -7.48
N THR A 15 5.83 -23.61 -8.34
CA THR A 15 5.65 -24.66 -9.34
C THR A 15 5.60 -24.04 -10.74
N ALA A 16 6.17 -24.72 -11.72
CA ALA A 16 6.13 -24.36 -13.13
C ALA A 16 5.12 -25.23 -13.93
N THR A 17 4.37 -26.09 -13.23
CA THR A 17 3.45 -27.06 -13.86
C THR A 17 2.01 -26.65 -13.65
N GLY A 18 1.29 -26.45 -14.77
CA GLY A 18 -0.14 -26.17 -14.78
C GLY A 18 -0.56 -24.82 -14.16
N PRO A 19 -1.85 -24.50 -14.24
CA PRO A 19 -2.40 -23.31 -13.62
C PRO A 19 -2.46 -23.44 -12.10
N ARG A 20 -2.31 -22.32 -11.41
CA ARG A 20 -2.41 -22.18 -9.95
C ARG A 20 -3.89 -22.12 -9.53
N LEU A 21 -4.48 -23.26 -9.15
CA LEU A 21 -5.89 -23.32 -8.73
C LEU A 21 -6.16 -22.58 -7.42
N ASP A 22 -5.17 -22.53 -6.51
CA ASP A 22 -5.26 -21.77 -5.26
C ASP A 22 -5.57 -20.27 -5.49
N HIS A 23 -5.11 -19.69 -6.58
CA HIS A 23 -5.38 -18.29 -6.91
C HIS A 23 -6.87 -18.00 -7.19
N TYR A 24 -7.68 -18.99 -7.57
CA TYR A 24 -9.12 -18.78 -7.76
C TYR A 24 -9.87 -18.59 -6.45
N PHE A 25 -9.34 -19.13 -5.34
CA PHE A 25 -9.97 -19.03 -4.03
C PHE A 25 -9.59 -17.74 -3.30
N LEU A 26 -8.45 -17.13 -3.65
CA LEU A 26 -8.03 -15.86 -3.06
C LEU A 26 -8.94 -14.72 -3.55
N GLY A 27 -9.55 -14.00 -2.61
CA GLY A 27 -10.49 -12.92 -2.93
C GLY A 27 -11.88 -13.40 -3.35
N SER A 28 -12.19 -14.70 -3.27
CA SER A 28 -13.51 -15.23 -3.63
C SER A 28 -14.60 -14.98 -2.58
N GLU A 29 -14.23 -14.42 -1.42
CA GLU A 29 -15.14 -14.09 -0.31
C GLU A 29 -16.08 -15.25 0.09
N GLY A 30 -15.57 -16.49 0.03
CA GLY A 30 -16.34 -17.69 0.36
C GLY A 30 -17.27 -18.21 -0.74
N THR A 31 -17.35 -17.53 -1.90
CA THR A 31 -18.26 -17.96 -2.99
C THR A 31 -17.84 -19.26 -3.66
N LEU A 32 -16.54 -19.57 -3.69
CA LEU A 32 -16.00 -20.79 -4.30
C LEU A 32 -15.68 -21.87 -3.28
N GLY A 33 -15.52 -21.53 -2.02
CA GLY A 33 -15.20 -22.47 -0.96
C GLY A 33 -14.63 -21.81 0.29
N VAL A 34 -14.26 -22.60 1.27
CA VAL A 34 -13.65 -22.17 2.52
C VAL A 34 -12.20 -22.59 2.56
N ILE A 35 -11.28 -21.64 2.79
CA ILE A 35 -9.86 -21.92 2.98
C ILE A 35 -9.65 -22.39 4.42
N THR A 36 -9.32 -23.67 4.60
CA THR A 36 -9.14 -24.29 5.92
C THR A 36 -7.69 -24.43 6.36
N SER A 37 -6.76 -24.37 5.41
CA SER A 37 -5.32 -24.46 5.67
C SER A 37 -4.53 -23.69 4.64
N VAL A 38 -3.44 -23.06 5.05
CA VAL A 38 -2.52 -22.33 4.18
C VAL A 38 -1.07 -22.68 4.52
N THR A 39 -0.24 -22.79 3.49
CA THR A 39 1.22 -22.85 3.63
C THR A 39 1.78 -21.49 3.17
N LEU A 40 2.39 -20.77 4.11
CA LEU A 40 2.93 -19.43 3.86
C LEU A 40 4.45 -19.49 3.80
N ARG A 41 5.02 -18.68 2.91
CA ARG A 41 6.45 -18.37 2.94
C ARG A 41 6.74 -17.50 4.15
N ILE A 42 7.74 -17.88 4.92
CA ILE A 42 8.27 -17.08 6.03
C ILE A 42 9.65 -16.52 5.66
N TRP A 43 10.03 -15.45 6.32
CA TRP A 43 11.31 -14.79 6.18
C TRP A 43 12.06 -14.80 7.50
N PRO A 44 13.40 -14.80 7.51
CA PRO A 44 14.17 -14.55 8.73
C PRO A 44 13.78 -13.23 9.36
N LEU A 45 13.90 -13.14 10.69
CA LEU A 45 13.77 -11.85 11.37
C LEU A 45 14.81 -10.88 10.82
N PRO A 46 14.41 -9.64 10.48
CA PRO A 46 15.35 -8.67 9.93
C PRO A 46 16.40 -8.27 10.96
N GLU A 47 17.66 -8.22 10.54
CA GLU A 47 18.78 -7.72 11.35
C GLU A 47 18.64 -6.22 11.59
N LYS A 48 18.09 -5.50 10.60
CA LYS A 48 17.95 -4.05 10.62
C LYS A 48 16.62 -3.60 10.02
N ARG A 49 16.10 -2.50 10.57
CA ARG A 49 14.96 -1.77 10.04
C ARG A 49 15.30 -0.29 9.92
N ILE A 50 15.00 0.29 8.76
CA ILE A 50 15.06 1.73 8.54
C ILE A 50 13.67 2.22 8.17
N LYS A 51 13.20 3.23 8.89
CA LYS A 51 11.92 3.89 8.67
C LYS A 51 12.17 5.24 8.05
N ALA A 52 11.46 5.58 7.00
CA ALA A 52 11.57 6.86 6.34
C ALA A 52 10.19 7.40 5.96
N ALA A 53 9.99 8.70 6.17
CA ALA A 53 8.79 9.40 5.77
C ALA A 53 9.17 10.65 4.98
N TYR A 54 8.35 10.98 4.00
CA TYR A 54 8.56 12.14 3.12
C TYR A 54 7.22 12.79 2.80
N THR A 55 7.28 14.08 2.45
CA THR A 55 6.16 14.80 1.85
C THR A 55 6.52 15.35 0.48
N PHE A 56 5.53 15.46 -0.38
CA PHE A 56 5.65 16.05 -1.71
C PHE A 56 4.55 17.09 -1.92
N HIS A 57 4.86 18.17 -2.61
CA HIS A 57 3.86 19.12 -3.06
C HIS A 57 3.06 18.60 -4.26
N ASP A 58 3.64 17.71 -5.05
CA ASP A 58 3.04 17.09 -6.23
C ASP A 58 2.94 15.59 -6.09
N LEU A 59 1.72 15.05 -6.11
CA LEU A 59 1.44 13.63 -6.05
C LEU A 59 2.04 12.87 -7.25
N ASN A 60 2.06 13.48 -8.44
CA ASN A 60 2.64 12.85 -9.62
C ASN A 60 4.17 12.71 -9.51
N ALA A 61 4.85 13.72 -8.94
CA ALA A 61 6.28 13.63 -8.65
C ALA A 61 6.58 12.51 -7.63
N ALA A 62 5.74 12.35 -6.62
CA ALA A 62 5.84 11.26 -5.66
C ALA A 62 5.69 9.88 -6.34
N LEU A 63 4.68 9.71 -7.21
CA LEU A 63 4.48 8.47 -7.98
C LEU A 63 5.67 8.16 -8.89
N GLU A 64 6.20 9.17 -9.56
CA GLU A 64 7.36 9.00 -10.44
C GLU A 64 8.61 8.60 -9.64
N SER A 65 8.82 9.17 -8.45
CA SER A 65 9.92 8.77 -7.59
C SER A 65 9.81 7.31 -7.16
N ILE A 66 8.61 6.85 -6.83
CA ILE A 66 8.35 5.44 -6.50
C ILE A 66 8.66 4.55 -7.69
N ARG A 67 8.17 4.90 -8.88
CA ARG A 67 8.46 4.17 -10.11
C ARG A 67 9.97 4.07 -10.36
N GLN A 68 10.70 5.16 -10.15
CA GLN A 68 12.16 5.20 -10.35
C GLN A 68 12.87 4.25 -9.39
N PHE A 69 12.63 4.33 -8.08
CA PHE A 69 13.34 3.46 -7.15
C PHE A 69 12.91 1.99 -7.28
N MET A 70 11.64 1.68 -7.57
CA MET A 70 11.21 0.31 -7.80
C MET A 70 11.94 -0.32 -9.01
N ARG A 71 12.23 0.46 -10.05
CA ARG A 71 12.99 -0.01 -11.22
C ARG A 71 14.48 -0.25 -10.96
N THR A 72 15.05 0.28 -9.89
CA THR A 72 16.42 -0.05 -9.49
C THR A 72 16.56 -1.45 -8.91
N GLY A 73 15.44 -2.11 -8.61
CA GLY A 73 15.39 -3.38 -7.91
C GLY A 73 15.19 -3.22 -6.39
N ALA A 74 15.07 -2.00 -5.88
CA ALA A 74 14.73 -1.74 -4.49
C ALA A 74 13.38 -2.40 -4.13
N ARG A 75 13.31 -2.97 -2.94
CA ARG A 75 12.13 -3.69 -2.44
C ARG A 75 11.84 -3.34 -0.98
N PRO A 76 11.49 -2.09 -0.69
CA PRO A 76 11.09 -1.75 0.66
C PRO A 76 9.95 -2.66 1.13
N ALA A 77 9.97 -3.07 2.39
CA ALA A 77 8.92 -3.91 2.98
C ALA A 77 7.56 -3.19 3.03
N VAL A 78 7.60 -1.85 3.11
CA VAL A 78 6.42 -0.99 2.99
C VAL A 78 6.73 0.16 2.04
N VAL A 79 5.85 0.35 1.07
CA VAL A 79 5.74 1.57 0.27
C VAL A 79 4.29 2.00 0.33
N ARG A 80 4.03 3.17 0.91
CA ARG A 80 2.68 3.69 1.02
C ARG A 80 2.66 5.19 0.75
N LEU A 81 1.99 5.56 -0.32
CA LEU A 81 1.81 6.95 -0.72
C LEU A 81 0.36 7.34 -0.50
N TYR A 82 0.14 8.42 0.21
CA TYR A 82 -1.14 9.07 0.44
C TYR A 82 -1.27 10.33 -0.41
N ASP A 83 -2.45 10.60 -0.93
CA ASP A 83 -2.74 11.93 -1.46
C ASP A 83 -2.78 12.98 -0.31
N ALA A 84 -2.96 14.24 -0.66
CA ALA A 84 -2.93 15.32 0.33
C ALA A 84 -4.06 15.19 1.37
N GLN A 85 -5.25 14.75 0.94
CA GLN A 85 -6.39 14.58 1.83
C GLN A 85 -6.16 13.44 2.82
N GLU A 86 -5.68 12.31 2.33
CA GLU A 86 -5.39 11.14 3.16
C GLU A 86 -4.20 11.40 4.09
N THR A 87 -3.20 12.18 3.62
CA THR A 87 -2.09 12.63 4.47
C THR A 87 -2.60 13.47 5.64
N GLY A 88 -3.49 14.43 5.39
CA GLY A 88 -4.09 15.25 6.45
C GLY A 88 -4.92 14.43 7.43
N ASN A 89 -5.62 13.39 6.97
CA ASN A 89 -6.39 12.49 7.83
C ASN A 89 -5.51 11.66 8.77
N HIS A 90 -4.37 11.14 8.26
CA HIS A 90 -3.48 10.27 9.03
C HIS A 90 -2.41 11.04 9.83
N PHE A 91 -1.97 12.18 9.28
CA PHE A 91 -0.87 12.99 9.81
C PHE A 91 -1.26 14.48 9.78
N PRO A 92 -2.19 14.91 10.63
CA PRO A 92 -2.70 16.30 10.61
C PRO A 92 -1.62 17.36 10.73
N GLU A 93 -0.52 17.03 11.41
CA GLU A 93 0.65 17.90 11.56
C GLU A 93 1.39 18.20 10.25
N LEU A 94 1.24 17.35 9.23
CA LEU A 94 1.81 17.56 7.89
C LEU A 94 0.91 18.43 7.00
N GLY A 95 -0.33 18.68 7.44
CA GLY A 95 -1.33 19.44 6.71
C GLY A 95 -1.94 18.67 5.54
N ASP A 96 -2.94 19.25 4.94
CA ASP A 96 -3.78 18.68 3.87
C ASP A 96 -3.36 19.08 2.44
N LYS A 97 -2.15 19.63 2.29
CA LYS A 97 -1.65 20.16 1.00
C LYS A 97 -0.49 19.36 0.42
N ARG A 98 -0.07 18.29 1.07
CA ARG A 98 1.10 17.50 0.68
C ARG A 98 0.77 16.02 0.61
N ALA A 99 1.24 15.36 -0.44
CA ALA A 99 1.24 13.91 -0.50
C ALA A 99 2.28 13.34 0.47
N GLY A 100 1.90 12.35 1.27
CA GLY A 100 2.77 11.70 2.26
C GLY A 100 3.26 10.34 1.79
N LEU A 101 4.55 10.10 1.82
CA LEU A 101 5.17 8.81 1.49
C LEU A 101 5.78 8.18 2.72
N ILE A 102 5.37 6.95 3.02
CA ILE A 102 5.90 6.12 4.11
C ILE A 102 6.66 4.95 3.53
N LEU A 103 7.87 4.73 4.01
CA LEU A 103 8.74 3.63 3.63
C LEU A 103 9.25 2.87 4.86
N LEU A 104 9.32 1.55 4.74
CA LEU A 104 10.00 0.67 5.67
C LEU A 104 10.96 -0.23 4.89
N PHE A 105 12.21 -0.22 5.28
CA PHE A 105 13.24 -1.14 4.78
C PHE A 105 13.57 -2.13 5.89
N GLU A 106 13.63 -3.42 5.57
CA GLU A 106 14.00 -4.44 6.55
C GLU A 106 14.69 -5.63 5.90
N GLY A 107 15.66 -6.21 6.62
CA GLY A 107 16.42 -7.36 6.14
C GLY A 107 17.85 -7.38 6.67
N HIS A 108 18.78 -7.88 5.86
CA HIS A 108 20.21 -7.88 6.17
C HIS A 108 20.75 -6.45 6.24
N GLU A 109 21.50 -6.12 7.30
CA GLU A 109 21.93 -4.75 7.63
C GLU A 109 22.53 -3.99 6.43
N LYS A 110 23.55 -4.58 5.79
CA LYS A 110 24.25 -3.92 4.65
C LYS A 110 23.35 -3.67 3.45
N LEU A 111 22.40 -4.56 3.19
CA LEU A 111 21.44 -4.40 2.08
C LEU A 111 20.44 -3.29 2.40
N VAL A 112 19.93 -3.27 3.62
CA VAL A 112 18.98 -2.24 4.09
C VAL A 112 19.60 -0.85 4.04
N ASP A 113 20.87 -0.69 4.46
CA ASP A 113 21.56 0.60 4.41
C ASP A 113 21.75 1.10 2.97
N ALA A 114 22.19 0.23 2.08
CA ALA A 114 22.39 0.58 0.68
C ALA A 114 21.08 0.93 -0.03
N GLU A 115 20.04 0.14 0.23
CA GLU A 115 18.72 0.35 -0.35
C GLU A 115 18.08 1.65 0.13
N ALA A 116 18.08 1.89 1.43
CA ALA A 116 17.53 3.11 2.01
C ALA A 116 18.25 4.37 1.50
N ALA A 117 19.59 4.34 1.40
CA ALA A 117 20.37 5.46 0.88
C ALA A 117 20.06 5.73 -0.60
N LEU A 118 19.94 4.70 -1.43
CA LEU A 118 19.60 4.83 -2.84
C LEU A 118 18.20 5.43 -3.02
N VAL A 119 17.23 4.91 -2.29
CA VAL A 119 15.83 5.38 -2.36
C VAL A 119 15.71 6.81 -1.85
N ASP A 120 16.36 7.14 -0.73
CA ASP A 120 16.39 8.50 -0.20
C ASP A 120 16.93 9.50 -1.24
N GLN A 121 18.04 9.18 -1.91
CA GLN A 121 18.59 10.04 -2.97
C GLN A 121 17.58 10.28 -4.10
N ILE A 122 16.88 9.24 -4.55
CA ILE A 122 15.89 9.35 -5.62
C ILE A 122 14.70 10.23 -5.17
N VAL A 123 14.19 9.97 -3.97
CA VAL A 123 13.04 10.71 -3.41
C VAL A 123 13.37 12.19 -3.24
N ILE A 124 14.53 12.53 -2.69
CA ILE A 124 14.95 13.93 -2.51
C ILE A 124 15.17 14.61 -3.87
N THR A 125 15.79 13.94 -4.81
CA THR A 125 15.99 14.49 -6.17
C THR A 125 14.66 14.76 -6.88
N ALA A 126 13.63 13.97 -6.59
CA ALA A 126 12.27 14.15 -7.11
C ALA A 126 11.45 15.24 -6.38
N GLY A 127 12.05 15.95 -5.41
CA GLY A 127 11.40 17.03 -4.67
C GLY A 127 10.70 16.59 -3.38
N GLY A 128 10.96 15.38 -2.89
CA GLY A 128 10.51 14.92 -1.58
C GLY A 128 11.23 15.64 -0.44
N ALA A 129 10.49 16.05 0.58
CA ALA A 129 11.03 16.59 1.82
C ALA A 129 10.99 15.50 2.90
N ARG A 130 12.10 15.34 3.65
CA ARG A 130 12.15 14.36 4.76
C ARG A 130 11.27 14.80 5.91
N GLU A 131 10.57 13.83 6.48
CA GLU A 131 9.73 14.00 7.66
C GLU A 131 10.19 13.08 8.80
N SER A 132 9.59 13.22 9.99
CA SER A 132 9.92 12.36 11.13
C SER A 132 9.57 10.89 10.84
N LYS A 133 10.47 9.99 11.21
CA LYS A 133 10.22 8.53 11.19
C LYS A 133 9.06 8.11 12.10
N ASP A 134 8.66 8.96 13.05
CA ASP A 134 7.56 8.69 13.97
C ASP A 134 6.23 8.54 13.24
N HIS A 135 6.10 9.09 12.03
CA HIS A 135 4.94 8.86 11.17
C HIS A 135 4.82 7.39 10.76
N VAL A 136 5.96 6.72 10.49
CA VAL A 136 5.98 5.29 10.17
C VAL A 136 5.63 4.45 11.40
N ASP A 137 6.13 4.83 12.59
CA ASP A 137 5.81 4.15 13.84
C ASP A 137 4.31 4.21 14.14
N ARG A 138 3.74 5.41 14.05
CA ARG A 138 2.30 5.63 14.24
C ARG A 138 1.46 4.83 13.25
N TRP A 139 1.89 4.77 11.99
CA TRP A 139 1.21 3.97 10.99
C TRP A 139 1.28 2.48 11.30
N LEU A 140 2.43 1.95 11.72
CA LEU A 140 2.59 0.55 12.11
C LEU A 140 1.67 0.17 13.29
N GLU A 141 1.48 1.06 14.25
CA GLU A 141 0.60 0.86 15.40
C GLU A 141 -0.87 0.85 15.00
N LYS A 142 -1.28 1.76 14.10
CA LYS A 142 -2.69 2.01 13.78
C LYS A 142 -3.19 1.32 12.51
N ARG A 143 -2.33 0.71 11.70
CA ARG A 143 -2.70 0.18 10.37
C ARG A 143 -3.83 -0.86 10.35
N PHE A 144 -4.14 -1.47 11.48
CA PHE A 144 -5.22 -2.44 11.65
C PHE A 144 -6.39 -1.89 12.50
N ASP A 145 -6.34 -0.62 12.87
CA ASP A 145 -7.43 0.02 13.62
C ASP A 145 -8.56 0.40 12.66
N VAL A 146 -9.66 -0.32 12.77
CA VAL A 146 -10.89 -0.07 11.99
C VAL A 146 -11.95 0.71 12.78
N GLY A 147 -11.61 1.20 13.97
CA GLY A 147 -12.54 1.88 14.88
C GLY A 147 -13.19 3.12 14.27
N VAL A 148 -12.52 3.80 13.35
CA VAL A 148 -13.04 4.99 12.66
C VAL A 148 -14.31 4.66 11.88
N ALA A 149 -14.41 3.49 11.24
CA ALA A 149 -15.60 3.07 10.51
C ALA A 149 -16.84 3.03 11.41
N SER A 150 -16.71 2.51 12.63
CA SER A 150 -17.81 2.44 13.60
C SER A 150 -18.32 3.83 14.00
N LEU A 151 -17.42 4.81 14.14
CA LEU A 151 -17.80 6.19 14.47
C LEU A 151 -18.54 6.88 13.31
N LEU A 152 -18.16 6.57 12.06
CA LEU A 152 -18.83 7.10 10.88
C LEU A 152 -20.24 6.53 10.72
N PHE A 153 -20.42 5.23 10.95
CA PHE A 153 -21.75 4.61 10.94
C PHE A 153 -22.69 5.20 11.99
N GLN A 154 -22.20 5.54 13.19
CA GLN A 154 -23.01 6.23 14.21
C GLN A 154 -23.48 7.63 13.77
N LYS A 155 -22.79 8.24 12.79
CA LYS A 155 -23.14 9.53 12.19
C LYS A 155 -23.91 9.38 10.87
N GLU A 156 -24.45 8.20 10.60
CA GLU A 156 -25.17 7.88 9.35
C GLU A 156 -24.32 8.08 8.08
N ALA A 157 -22.98 8.01 8.23
CA ALA A 157 -22.05 8.07 7.12
C ALA A 157 -21.54 6.66 6.78
N VAL A 158 -21.44 6.36 5.50
CA VAL A 158 -20.89 5.11 4.99
C VAL A 158 -19.45 5.35 4.51
N LEU A 159 -18.54 4.49 4.95
CA LEU A 159 -17.18 4.42 4.42
C LEU A 159 -17.09 3.22 3.51
N ASP A 160 -16.61 3.43 2.30
CA ASP A 160 -16.33 2.36 1.35
C ASP A 160 -14.97 2.56 0.70
N THR A 161 -14.38 1.49 0.19
CA THR A 161 -13.09 1.50 -0.50
C THR A 161 -13.21 0.87 -1.87
N ILE A 162 -12.64 1.52 -2.86
CA ILE A 162 -12.57 1.01 -4.24
C ILE A 162 -11.09 0.77 -4.56
N GLU A 163 -10.74 -0.49 -4.79
CA GLU A 163 -9.39 -0.87 -5.19
C GLU A 163 -9.31 -1.08 -6.69
N VAL A 164 -8.30 -0.49 -7.32
CA VAL A 164 -8.02 -0.66 -8.73
C VAL A 164 -6.53 -0.88 -8.97
N SER A 165 -6.21 -1.69 -9.96
CA SER A 165 -4.84 -1.89 -10.43
C SER A 165 -4.64 -1.21 -11.77
N THR A 166 -3.48 -0.57 -11.95
CA THR A 166 -3.14 0.12 -13.19
C THR A 166 -1.62 0.08 -13.43
N ASN A 167 -1.20 0.38 -14.64
CA ASN A 167 0.22 0.57 -14.94
C ASN A 167 0.70 1.98 -14.57
N TRP A 168 2.01 2.16 -14.43
CA TRP A 168 2.61 3.43 -14.05
C TRP A 168 2.23 4.61 -14.95
N ARG A 169 2.08 4.37 -16.26
CA ARG A 169 1.67 5.42 -17.21
C ARG A 169 0.33 6.04 -16.85
N ASN A 170 -0.59 5.24 -16.36
CA ASN A 170 -1.96 5.64 -16.10
C ASN A 170 -2.25 5.91 -14.62
N ALA A 171 -1.31 5.65 -13.72
CA ALA A 171 -1.55 5.73 -12.27
C ALA A 171 -2.14 7.07 -11.84
N TYR A 172 -1.53 8.18 -12.25
CA TYR A 172 -1.99 9.51 -11.86
C TYR A 172 -3.31 9.90 -12.55
N SER A 173 -3.46 9.63 -13.85
CA SER A 173 -4.69 9.94 -14.58
C SER A 173 -5.89 9.09 -14.11
N THR A 174 -5.67 7.84 -13.74
CA THR A 174 -6.69 6.98 -13.13
C THR A 174 -7.16 7.56 -11.80
N TYR A 175 -6.23 7.97 -10.94
CA TYR A 175 -6.55 8.62 -9.68
C TYR A 175 -7.41 9.87 -9.89
N LEU A 176 -7.01 10.79 -10.77
CA LEU A 176 -7.77 12.00 -11.04
C LEU A 176 -9.19 11.71 -11.58
N ALA A 177 -9.31 10.71 -12.46
CA ALA A 177 -10.60 10.31 -13.01
C ALA A 177 -11.51 9.70 -11.92
N MET A 178 -10.96 8.89 -11.02
CA MET A 178 -11.69 8.31 -9.90
C MET A 178 -12.15 9.39 -8.92
N GLN A 179 -11.25 10.26 -8.50
CA GLN A 179 -11.55 11.39 -7.60
C GLN A 179 -12.72 12.22 -8.15
N LYS A 180 -12.62 12.61 -9.42
CA LYS A 180 -13.67 13.39 -10.10
C LYS A 180 -15.01 12.68 -10.08
N ARG A 181 -15.04 11.38 -10.36
CA ARG A 181 -16.29 10.60 -10.43
C ARG A 181 -16.90 10.36 -9.05
N MET A 182 -16.07 10.04 -8.06
CA MET A 182 -16.53 9.78 -6.69
C MET A 182 -17.11 11.05 -6.08
N LEU A 183 -16.44 12.18 -6.21
CA LEU A 183 -16.94 13.48 -5.71
C LEU A 183 -18.19 13.98 -6.45
N ALA A 184 -18.48 13.47 -7.64
CA ALA A 184 -19.71 13.80 -8.38
C ALA A 184 -20.94 12.99 -7.92
N VAL A 185 -20.77 11.96 -7.09
CA VAL A 185 -21.88 11.19 -6.52
C VAL A 185 -22.57 12.02 -5.45
N PRO A 186 -23.87 12.25 -5.54
CA PRO A 186 -24.61 13.01 -4.53
C PRO A 186 -24.44 12.41 -3.13
N GLY A 187 -24.12 13.25 -2.15
CA GLY A 187 -23.89 12.83 -0.76
C GLY A 187 -22.45 12.41 -0.45
N THR A 188 -21.55 12.37 -1.42
CA THR A 188 -20.13 12.13 -1.13
C THR A 188 -19.55 13.31 -0.35
N LEU A 189 -19.08 13.03 0.87
CA LEU A 189 -18.49 14.02 1.77
C LEU A 189 -16.98 14.16 1.53
N LEU A 190 -16.33 13.06 1.17
CA LEU A 190 -14.89 12.98 1.03
C LEU A 190 -14.52 11.91 0.01
N SER A 191 -13.44 12.14 -0.72
CA SER A 191 -12.74 11.13 -1.51
C SER A 191 -11.26 11.37 -1.37
N SER A 192 -10.54 10.38 -0.88
CA SER A 192 -9.08 10.37 -0.75
C SER A 192 -8.50 9.13 -1.40
N GLY A 193 -7.21 9.10 -1.60
CA GLY A 193 -6.55 7.97 -2.24
C GLY A 193 -5.19 7.65 -1.66
N HIS A 194 -4.89 6.36 -1.62
CA HIS A 194 -3.54 5.91 -1.32
C HIS A 194 -3.07 4.84 -2.32
N TYR A 195 -1.77 4.75 -2.46
CA TYR A 195 -1.11 3.76 -3.30
C TYR A 195 -0.32 2.82 -2.41
N SER A 196 -0.54 1.54 -2.62
CA SER A 196 0.17 0.44 -1.98
C SER A 196 0.40 -0.67 -3.03
N HIS A 197 1.10 -1.75 -2.66
CA HIS A 197 1.33 -2.87 -3.58
C HIS A 197 1.96 -2.44 -4.90
N VAL A 198 2.98 -1.60 -4.82
CA VAL A 198 3.72 -1.09 -5.98
C VAL A 198 4.72 -2.13 -6.49
N TYR A 199 4.83 -2.26 -7.80
CA TYR A 199 5.70 -3.22 -8.49
C TYR A 199 6.54 -2.51 -9.55
N PRO A 200 7.70 -3.09 -9.95
CA PRO A 200 8.56 -2.54 -11.01
C PRO A 200 7.85 -2.35 -12.34
#